data_903421a40a4505130bd5c26bcdef3d69
#
_entry.id   903421a40a4505130bd5c26bcdef3d69
#
_cell.length_a   1.000
_cell.length_b   1.000
_cell.length_c   1.000
_cell.angle_alpha   90.00
_cell.angle_beta   90.00
_cell.angle_gamma   90.00
#
_symmetry.space_group_name_H-M   'P 1'
#
loop_
_entity.id
_entity.type
_entity.pdbx_description
1 polymer ?
#
loop_
_entity_poly.entity_id
_entity_poly.type
_entity_poly.pdbx_seq_one_letter_code
_entity_poly.pdbx_strand_id
1 'polypeptide(L)'
;LDIENTSVSRDDIGITLSIENIQFMPDSAYLMESEKRKLEKIAELLKAFPNNDLLISGHTALSGTMESCQELSELRAEAVSEYLQKIGVKDAYHIFTRGFGASKPIGDNSTEAGMSKNRRVEITIVE
;
A
#
# COMPACT_ATOMS: atom_id res chain seq x y z
N LEU A 1 17.26 -1.09 -0.58
CA LEU A 1 16.17 -0.87 0.37
C LEU A 1 16.03 -2.06 1.31
N ASP A 2 16.30 -1.85 2.58
CA ASP A 2 16.31 -2.91 3.60
C ASP A 2 15.04 -2.91 4.46
N ILE A 3 13.90 -2.95 3.80
CA ILE A 3 12.61 -3.08 4.49
C ILE A 3 11.97 -4.37 4.03
N GLU A 4 11.58 -5.21 4.98
CA GLU A 4 11.02 -6.53 4.71
C GLU A 4 9.81 -6.46 3.76
N ASN A 5 9.78 -7.36 2.77
CA ASN A 5 8.71 -7.47 1.78
C ASN A 5 8.44 -6.20 0.98
N THR A 6 9.41 -5.31 0.90
CA THR A 6 9.26 -4.03 0.21
C THR A 6 10.21 -3.97 -0.96
N SER A 7 9.69 -3.56 -2.12
CA SER A 7 10.47 -3.40 -3.34
C SER A 7 10.26 -2.02 -3.94
N VAL A 8 11.18 -1.60 -4.79
CA VAL A 8 11.15 -0.29 -5.45
C VAL A 8 11.15 -0.49 -6.95
N SER A 9 10.29 0.23 -7.65
CA SER A 9 10.28 0.24 -9.11
C SER A 9 10.02 1.67 -9.61
N ARG A 10 10.31 1.91 -10.88
CA ARG A 10 10.04 3.20 -11.52
C ARG A 10 9.26 2.98 -12.81
N ASP A 11 8.25 3.79 -13.04
CA ASP A 11 7.47 3.80 -14.27
C ASP A 11 7.18 5.24 -14.71
N ASP A 12 6.23 5.42 -15.66
CA ASP A 12 5.88 6.73 -16.19
C ASP A 12 5.27 7.67 -15.16
N ILE A 13 4.68 7.13 -14.09
CA ILE A 13 4.05 7.94 -13.04
C ILE A 13 5.09 8.42 -12.03
N GLY A 14 6.07 7.59 -11.71
CA GLY A 14 7.09 7.91 -10.74
C GLY A 14 7.75 6.69 -10.11
N ILE A 15 8.14 6.83 -8.87
CA ILE A 15 8.82 5.78 -8.11
C ILE A 15 7.80 5.12 -7.20
N THR A 16 7.65 3.80 -7.32
CA THR A 16 6.68 3.04 -6.51
C THR A 16 7.40 2.12 -5.52
N LEU A 17 6.99 2.23 -4.25
CA LEU A 17 7.37 1.34 -3.17
C LEU A 17 6.21 0.35 -2.98
N SER A 18 6.46 -0.93 -3.22
CA SER A 18 5.46 -1.98 -3.06
C SER A 18 5.72 -2.76 -1.77
N ILE A 19 4.73 -2.81 -0.90
CA ILE A 19 4.79 -3.56 0.36
C ILE A 19 3.92 -4.79 0.20
N GLU A 20 4.55 -5.94 -0.03
CA GLU A 20 3.85 -7.22 -0.18
C GLU A 20 3.52 -7.82 1.17
N ASN A 21 2.47 -8.62 1.21
CA ASN A 21 1.99 -9.31 2.41
C ASN A 21 1.78 -8.37 3.60
N ILE A 22 1.25 -7.18 3.30
CA ILE A 22 1.00 -6.19 4.36
C ILE A 22 -0.10 -6.70 5.30
N GLN A 23 0.15 -6.58 6.60
CA GLN A 23 -0.70 -7.16 7.62
C GLN A 23 -1.69 -6.15 8.20
N PHE A 24 -2.97 -6.49 8.06
CA PHE A 24 -4.07 -5.81 8.73
C PHE A 24 -4.76 -6.84 9.63
N MET A 25 -5.58 -6.38 10.54
CA MET A 25 -6.50 -7.29 11.23
C MET A 25 -7.39 -7.97 10.18
N PRO A 26 -7.74 -9.27 10.35
CA PRO A 26 -8.53 -9.99 9.34
C PRO A 26 -9.80 -9.24 8.94
N ASP A 27 -10.07 -9.20 7.64
CA ASP A 27 -11.24 -8.55 7.03
C ASP A 27 -11.45 -7.09 7.47
N SER A 28 -10.36 -6.38 7.75
CA SER A 28 -10.44 -4.99 8.21
C SER A 28 -9.34 -4.13 7.59
N ALA A 29 -9.41 -2.85 7.87
CA ALA A 29 -8.37 -1.89 7.50
C ALA A 29 -7.56 -1.44 8.73
N TYR A 30 -7.61 -2.21 9.83
CA TYR A 30 -6.79 -1.90 11.00
C TYR A 30 -5.37 -2.39 10.79
N LEU A 31 -4.45 -1.45 10.66
CA LEU A 31 -3.04 -1.72 10.35
C LEU A 31 -2.31 -2.26 11.57
N MET A 32 -1.63 -3.41 11.41
CA MET A 32 -0.88 -4.03 12.50
C MET A 32 0.36 -3.20 12.86
N GLU A 33 0.77 -3.28 14.12
CA GLU A 33 1.91 -2.49 14.64
C GLU A 33 3.21 -2.76 13.89
N SER A 34 3.45 -4.01 13.48
CA SER A 34 4.65 -4.35 12.69
C SER A 34 4.70 -3.58 11.37
N GLU A 35 3.54 -3.35 10.74
CA GLU A 35 3.44 -2.63 9.47
C GLU A 35 3.59 -1.12 9.68
N LYS A 36 3.11 -0.60 10.80
CA LYS A 36 3.33 0.80 11.16
C LYS A 36 4.82 1.10 11.26
N ARG A 37 5.61 0.17 11.83
CA ARG A 37 7.06 0.33 11.90
C ARG A 37 7.72 0.33 10.51
N LYS A 38 7.22 -0.49 9.58
CA LYS A 38 7.70 -0.46 8.19
C LYS A 38 7.38 0.89 7.54
N LEU A 39 6.18 1.41 7.77
CA LEU A 39 5.77 2.71 7.24
C LEU A 39 6.61 3.85 7.82
N GLU A 40 7.02 3.76 9.06
CA GLU A 40 7.92 4.75 9.66
C GLU A 40 9.28 4.77 8.96
N LYS A 41 9.81 3.60 8.58
CA LYS A 41 11.05 3.51 7.81
C LYS A 41 10.87 4.06 6.39
N ILE A 42 9.75 3.76 5.77
CA ILE A 42 9.40 4.29 4.44
C ILE A 42 9.25 5.81 4.52
N ALA A 43 8.69 6.32 5.61
CA ALA A 43 8.53 7.75 5.83
C ALA A 43 9.85 8.50 5.74
N GLU A 44 10.94 7.91 6.23
CA GLU A 44 12.26 8.53 6.13
C GLU A 44 12.70 8.70 4.67
N LEU A 45 12.38 7.73 3.81
CA LEU A 45 12.65 7.83 2.38
C LEU A 45 11.77 8.90 1.73
N LEU A 46 10.49 8.95 2.11
CA LEU A 46 9.53 9.89 1.51
C LEU A 46 9.86 11.35 1.86
N LYS A 47 10.52 11.60 2.95
CA LYS A 47 10.95 12.95 3.34
C LYS A 47 11.95 13.57 2.37
N ALA A 48 12.64 12.74 1.57
CA ALA A 48 13.54 13.23 0.52
C ALA A 48 12.78 13.82 -0.68
N PHE A 49 11.45 13.65 -0.72
CA PHE A 49 10.61 14.11 -1.83
C PHE A 49 9.52 15.06 -1.31
N PRO A 50 9.88 16.19 -0.69
CA PRO A 50 8.90 17.06 -0.01
C PRO A 50 7.89 17.72 -0.95
N ASN A 51 8.22 17.86 -2.23
CA ASN A 51 7.38 18.55 -3.20
C ASN A 51 6.58 17.61 -4.11
N ASN A 52 6.66 16.30 -3.88
CA ASN A 52 5.97 15.31 -4.70
C ASN A 52 4.71 14.83 -4.02
N ASP A 53 3.64 14.67 -4.80
CA ASP A 53 2.43 14.04 -4.30
C ASP A 53 2.66 12.53 -4.14
N LEU A 54 1.90 11.93 -3.24
CA LEU A 54 1.91 10.48 -3.03
C LEU A 54 0.59 9.90 -3.51
N LEU A 55 0.68 8.75 -4.19
CA LEU A 55 -0.47 7.96 -4.60
C LEU A 55 -0.38 6.60 -3.93
N ILE A 56 -1.38 6.26 -3.13
CA ILE A 56 -1.42 5.00 -2.40
C ILE A 56 -2.46 4.10 -3.03
N SER A 57 -2.02 2.93 -3.49
CA SER A 57 -2.88 1.96 -4.19
C SER A 57 -3.00 0.69 -3.37
N GLY A 58 -4.24 0.31 -3.04
CA GLY A 58 -4.52 -0.92 -2.30
C GLY A 58 -4.87 -2.07 -3.23
N HIS A 59 -4.40 -3.26 -2.89
CA HIS A 59 -4.66 -4.49 -3.63
C HIS A 59 -4.96 -5.63 -2.65
N THR A 60 -5.80 -6.55 -3.07
CA THR A 60 -6.13 -7.74 -2.27
C THR A 60 -5.86 -9.01 -3.07
N ALA A 61 -5.77 -10.14 -2.38
CA ALA A 61 -5.96 -11.42 -3.02
C ALA A 61 -7.45 -11.56 -3.37
N LEU A 62 -7.77 -12.47 -4.27
CA LEU A 62 -9.17 -12.76 -4.59
C LEU A 62 -9.74 -13.66 -3.50
N SER A 63 -10.61 -13.08 -2.66
CA SER A 63 -11.29 -13.79 -1.58
C SER A 63 -12.65 -13.14 -1.40
N GLY A 64 -13.72 -13.92 -1.45
CA GLY A 64 -15.07 -13.39 -1.44
C GLY A 64 -15.45 -12.81 -2.81
N THR A 65 -16.17 -11.70 -2.80
CA THR A 65 -16.63 -11.06 -4.05
C THR A 65 -15.64 -10.01 -4.53
N MET A 66 -15.67 -9.72 -5.83
CA MET A 66 -14.86 -8.63 -6.40
C MET A 66 -15.22 -7.29 -5.76
N GLU A 67 -16.50 -7.09 -5.48
CA GLU A 67 -16.99 -5.86 -4.82
C GLU A 67 -16.42 -5.70 -3.42
N SER A 68 -16.44 -6.77 -2.60
CA SER A 68 -15.88 -6.70 -1.26
C SER A 68 -14.37 -6.49 -1.27
N CYS A 69 -13.66 -7.07 -2.24
CA CYS A 69 -12.24 -6.84 -2.44
C CYS A 69 -11.97 -5.38 -2.79
N GLN A 70 -12.80 -4.79 -3.64
CA GLN A 70 -12.66 -3.39 -4.03
C GLN A 70 -12.80 -2.47 -2.82
N GLU A 71 -13.86 -2.65 -2.03
CA GLU A 71 -14.09 -1.85 -0.83
C GLU A 71 -12.94 -1.99 0.17
N LEU A 72 -12.49 -3.21 0.42
CA LEU A 72 -11.42 -3.47 1.38
C LEU A 72 -10.11 -2.83 0.93
N SER A 73 -9.78 -2.91 -0.37
CA SER A 73 -8.56 -2.33 -0.91
C SER A 73 -8.55 -0.80 -0.77
N GLU A 74 -9.70 -0.15 -0.97
CA GLU A 74 -9.84 1.28 -0.81
C GLU A 74 -9.64 1.68 0.67
N LEU A 75 -10.28 0.96 1.59
CA LEU A 75 -10.16 1.23 3.02
C LEU A 75 -8.72 1.03 3.53
N ARG A 76 -8.04 0.02 3.03
CA ARG A 76 -6.65 -0.24 3.41
C ARG A 76 -5.69 0.82 2.87
N ALA A 77 -5.90 1.29 1.64
CA ALA A 77 -5.13 2.41 1.10
C ALA A 77 -5.34 3.67 1.94
N GLU A 78 -6.58 3.96 2.33
CA GLU A 78 -6.91 5.08 3.19
C GLU A 78 -6.24 4.96 4.57
N ALA A 79 -6.21 3.76 5.15
CA ALA A 79 -5.56 3.54 6.45
C ALA A 79 -4.07 3.85 6.40
N VAL A 80 -3.40 3.46 5.33
CA VAL A 80 -1.98 3.78 5.12
C VAL A 80 -1.79 5.29 4.97
N SER A 81 -2.65 5.94 4.17
CA SER A 81 -2.63 7.39 3.98
C SER A 81 -2.79 8.14 5.32
N GLU A 82 -3.77 7.74 6.11
CA GLU A 82 -4.03 8.37 7.41
C GLU A 82 -2.84 8.22 8.35
N TYR A 83 -2.20 7.06 8.35
CA TYR A 83 -1.02 6.85 9.18
C TYR A 83 0.15 7.74 8.74
N LEU A 84 0.41 7.83 7.45
CA LEU A 84 1.47 8.69 6.92
C LEU A 84 1.20 10.18 7.22
N GLN A 85 -0.06 10.59 7.17
CA GLN A 85 -0.44 11.94 7.57
C GLN A 85 -0.18 12.16 9.07
N LYS A 86 -0.57 11.20 9.90
CA LYS A 86 -0.41 11.27 11.34
C LYS A 86 1.06 11.44 11.76
N ILE A 87 1.96 10.74 11.07
CA ILE A 87 3.40 10.83 11.38
C ILE A 87 4.09 11.97 10.62
N GLY A 88 3.33 12.79 9.92
CA GLY A 88 3.83 14.05 9.36
C GLY A 88 4.57 13.96 8.03
N VAL A 89 4.36 12.91 7.25
CA VAL A 89 5.02 12.74 5.95
C VAL A 89 4.48 13.71 4.90
N LYS A 90 3.16 13.82 4.82
CA LYS A 90 2.44 14.68 3.88
C LYS A 90 1.12 15.10 4.51
N ASP A 91 0.56 16.19 4.02
CA ASP A 91 -0.80 16.58 4.40
C ASP A 91 -1.82 15.91 3.47
N ALA A 92 -3.10 16.01 3.85
CA ALA A 92 -4.19 15.35 3.14
C ALA A 92 -4.37 15.82 1.69
N TYR A 93 -3.90 17.02 1.35
CA TYR A 93 -4.03 17.57 -0.01
C TYR A 93 -3.01 16.99 -0.98
N HIS A 94 -1.98 16.34 -0.48
CA HIS A 94 -0.87 15.82 -1.28
C HIS A 94 -0.73 14.31 -1.22
N ILE A 95 -1.73 13.62 -0.64
CA ILE A 95 -1.82 12.16 -0.66
C ILE A 95 -3.14 11.76 -1.30
N PHE A 96 -3.05 10.90 -2.32
CA PHE A 96 -4.22 10.37 -3.03
C PHE A 96 -4.27 8.88 -2.83
N THR A 97 -5.49 8.34 -2.74
CA THR A 97 -5.69 6.90 -2.51
C THR A 97 -6.59 6.31 -3.59
N ARG A 98 -6.34 5.04 -3.90
CA ARG A 98 -7.20 4.26 -4.78
C ARG A 98 -7.13 2.78 -4.41
N GLY A 99 -8.17 2.05 -4.74
CA GLY A 99 -8.20 0.61 -4.56
C GLY A 99 -8.43 -0.10 -5.88
N PHE A 100 -7.73 -1.18 -6.08
CA PHE A 100 -7.89 -2.04 -7.27
C PHE A 100 -8.55 -3.38 -6.93
N GLY A 101 -8.85 -3.63 -5.65
CA GLY A 101 -9.38 -4.91 -5.23
C GLY A 101 -8.46 -6.03 -5.65
N ALA A 102 -9.03 -7.08 -6.26
CA ALA A 102 -8.27 -8.22 -6.79
C ALA A 102 -8.03 -8.12 -8.30
N SER A 103 -8.25 -6.95 -8.91
CA SER A 103 -8.21 -6.80 -10.37
C SER A 103 -6.80 -6.74 -10.98
N LYS A 104 -5.77 -6.54 -10.17
CA LYS A 104 -4.37 -6.45 -10.65
C LYS A 104 -3.46 -7.43 -9.90
N PRO A 105 -3.67 -8.74 -10.08
CA PRO A 105 -2.84 -9.72 -9.39
C PRO A 105 -1.41 -9.74 -9.95
N ILE A 106 -0.43 -9.96 -9.06
CA ILE A 106 0.95 -10.20 -9.43
C ILE A 106 1.40 -11.61 -9.05
N GLY A 107 0.55 -12.33 -8.31
CA GLY A 107 0.77 -13.71 -7.93
C GLY A 107 -0.45 -14.56 -8.22
N ASP A 108 -0.26 -15.88 -8.10
CA ASP A 108 -1.34 -16.86 -8.35
C ASP A 108 -2.27 -16.92 -7.14
N ASN A 109 -3.55 -16.55 -7.36
CA ASN A 109 -4.57 -16.59 -6.30
C ASN A 109 -4.94 -18.02 -5.87
N SER A 110 -4.46 -19.05 -6.57
CA SER A 110 -4.70 -20.43 -6.15
C SER A 110 -3.67 -20.95 -5.15
N THR A 111 -2.63 -20.18 -4.85
CA THR A 111 -1.60 -20.54 -3.86
C THR A 111 -1.50 -19.46 -2.78
N GLU A 112 -1.12 -19.88 -1.56
CA GLU A 112 -0.90 -18.90 -0.48
C GLU A 112 0.27 -17.96 -0.80
N ALA A 113 1.31 -18.46 -1.41
CA ALA A 113 2.45 -17.63 -1.82
C ALA A 113 2.04 -16.54 -2.80
N GLY A 114 1.18 -16.88 -3.77
CA GLY A 114 0.67 -15.92 -4.74
C GLY A 114 -0.31 -14.92 -4.12
N MET A 115 -1.19 -15.41 -3.26
CA MET A 115 -2.13 -14.54 -2.54
C MET A 115 -1.39 -13.54 -1.64
N SER A 116 -0.32 -13.96 -0.98
CA SER A 116 0.51 -13.05 -0.16
C SER A 116 1.08 -11.90 -0.98
N LYS A 117 1.51 -12.17 -2.20
CA LYS A 117 2.02 -11.12 -3.11
C LYS A 117 0.91 -10.16 -3.52
N ASN A 118 -0.30 -10.68 -3.70
CA ASN A 118 -1.44 -9.87 -4.12
C ASN A 118 -1.95 -8.96 -2.99
N ARG A 119 -1.83 -9.39 -1.74
CA ARG A 119 -2.18 -8.57 -0.57
C ARG A 119 -1.08 -7.53 -0.35
N ARG A 120 -1.15 -6.43 -1.09
CA ARG A 120 -0.12 -5.40 -1.05
C ARG A 120 -0.69 -3.99 -1.08
N VAL A 121 0.11 -3.06 -0.63
CA VAL A 121 -0.14 -1.63 -0.78
C VAL A 121 1.08 -1.04 -1.50
N GLU A 122 0.81 -0.22 -2.50
CA GLU A 122 1.85 0.47 -3.26
C GLU A 122 1.80 1.95 -2.96
N ILE A 123 2.96 2.53 -2.68
CA ILE A 123 3.10 3.97 -2.44
C ILE A 123 3.93 4.53 -3.59
N THR A 124 3.30 5.36 -4.43
CA THR A 124 3.97 5.97 -5.58
C THR A 124 4.31 7.42 -5.28
N ILE A 125 5.58 7.77 -5.44
CA ILE A 125 6.05 9.15 -5.43
C ILE A 125 5.84 9.66 -6.85
N VAL A 126 4.86 10.55 -7.02
CA VAL A 126 4.45 11.04 -8.35
C VAL A 126 5.47 12.07 -8.84
N GLU A 127 6.04 11.80 -9.98
CA GLU A 127 7.02 12.69 -10.61
C GLU A 127 6.43 13.55 -11.72
#